data_db0a4b6493e05fb306879de39d5cef95
#
_entry.id   db0a4b6493e05fb306879de39d5cef95
#
_cell.length_a   1.000
_cell.length_b   1.000
_cell.length_c   1.000
_cell.angle_alpha   90.00
_cell.angle_beta   90.00
_cell.angle_gamma   90.00
#
_symmetry.space_group_name_H-M   'P 1'
#
loop_
_entity.id
_entity.type
_entity.pdbx_description
1 polymer ?
#
loop_
_entity_poly.entity_id
_entity_poly.type
_entity_poly.pdbx_seq_one_letter_code
_entity_poly.pdbx_strand_id
1 'polypeptide(L)'
;MKESEGLYRTFRFLKKALLGLAVVLVGLVLFGYFFFMRHVDAPKAWTAADRELQGGMLHYGEKVERKAKVFMRRPSDYYRGADGILYATNDRLIFIGVAPGDKFENADAPATILSQEFPNDTLLDMKGGRLYFLTAHGVTVTHPGAPRGKFAAVRGEEAALDSLVDYVNTTHDAQRSAAAKERRLRQAVAALLKEPLYYTVKRGDALFSIARKFEATPEQIQQWNQLEGDRVKIGQRLLVKPGKK
;
A
#
# COMPACT_ATOMS: atom_id res chain seq x y z
N MET A 1 -41.27 47.08 -38.38
CA MET A 1 -41.79 46.97 -37.02
C MET A 1 -42.29 45.57 -36.66
N LYS A 2 -42.95 44.79 -37.52
CA LYS A 2 -43.46 43.44 -37.24
C LYS A 2 -42.37 42.36 -37.08
N GLU A 3 -41.23 42.48 -37.74
CA GLU A 3 -40.13 41.50 -37.66
C GLU A 3 -39.39 41.54 -36.32
N SER A 4 -39.24 42.71 -35.72
CA SER A 4 -38.61 42.84 -34.39
C SER A 4 -39.42 42.28 -33.25
N GLU A 5 -40.74 42.31 -33.33
CA GLU A 5 -41.62 41.68 -32.33
C GLU A 5 -41.58 40.15 -32.41
N GLY A 6 -41.47 39.59 -33.62
CA GLY A 6 -41.32 38.14 -33.80
C GLY A 6 -40.01 37.62 -33.16
N LEU A 7 -38.90 38.34 -33.42
CA LEU A 7 -37.57 37.98 -32.85
C LEU A 7 -37.60 38.08 -31.31
N TYR A 8 -38.25 39.06 -30.75
CA TYR A 8 -38.34 39.24 -29.30
C TYR A 8 -39.21 38.18 -28.62
N ARG A 9 -40.27 37.70 -29.27
CA ARG A 9 -41.10 36.59 -28.79
C ARG A 9 -40.34 35.25 -28.81
N THR A 10 -39.57 34.94 -29.87
CA THR A 10 -38.76 33.77 -29.97
C THR A 10 -37.61 33.77 -28.95
N PHE A 11 -37.00 34.93 -28.72
CA PHE A 11 -35.94 35.05 -27.70
C PHE A 11 -36.45 34.88 -26.27
N ARG A 12 -37.65 35.41 -25.97
CA ARG A 12 -38.31 35.17 -24.66
C ARG A 12 -38.72 33.72 -24.47
N PHE A 13 -39.18 33.05 -25.53
CA PHE A 13 -39.52 31.63 -25.49
C PHE A 13 -38.26 30.79 -25.27
N LEU A 14 -37.16 31.09 -25.98
CA LEU A 14 -35.86 30.41 -25.84
C LEU A 14 -35.28 30.56 -24.42
N LYS A 15 -35.35 31.75 -23.82
CA LYS A 15 -34.95 31.98 -22.43
C LYS A 15 -35.78 31.17 -21.44
N LYS A 16 -37.09 31.07 -21.62
CA LYS A 16 -37.95 30.26 -20.76
C LYS A 16 -37.68 28.77 -20.92
N ALA A 17 -37.43 28.31 -22.14
CA ALA A 17 -37.10 26.92 -22.42
C ALA A 17 -35.72 26.55 -21.83
N LEU A 18 -34.70 27.41 -21.95
CA LEU A 18 -33.39 27.24 -21.31
C LEU A 18 -33.48 27.23 -19.79
N LEU A 19 -34.28 28.12 -19.20
CA LEU A 19 -34.49 28.14 -17.75
C LEU A 19 -35.18 26.84 -17.28
N GLY A 20 -36.21 26.38 -18.02
CA GLY A 20 -36.89 25.11 -17.73
C GLY A 20 -35.93 23.92 -17.81
N LEU A 21 -35.08 23.87 -18.85
CA LEU A 21 -34.07 22.83 -18.99
C LEU A 21 -33.07 22.88 -17.85
N ALA A 22 -32.62 24.05 -17.43
CA ALA A 22 -31.71 24.22 -16.30
C ALA A 22 -32.33 23.71 -14.97
N VAL A 23 -33.61 24.01 -14.73
CA VAL A 23 -34.34 23.53 -13.55
C VAL A 23 -34.47 22.00 -13.57
N VAL A 24 -34.79 21.41 -14.73
CA VAL A 24 -34.84 19.96 -14.88
C VAL A 24 -33.46 19.30 -14.65
N LEU A 25 -32.38 19.89 -15.19
CA LEU A 25 -31.03 19.39 -14.98
C LEU A 25 -30.61 19.48 -13.51
N VAL A 26 -30.89 20.59 -12.84
CA VAL A 26 -30.64 20.74 -11.39
C VAL A 26 -31.48 19.73 -10.60
N GLY A 27 -32.76 19.54 -10.95
CA GLY A 27 -33.60 18.53 -10.35
C GLY A 27 -33.09 17.11 -10.52
N LEU A 28 -32.58 16.76 -11.70
CA LEU A 28 -31.94 15.46 -11.98
C LEU A 28 -30.64 15.28 -11.19
N VAL A 29 -29.82 16.34 -11.08
CA VAL A 29 -28.61 16.31 -10.29
C VAL A 29 -28.93 16.16 -8.80
N LEU A 30 -29.90 16.90 -8.28
CA LEU A 30 -30.34 16.78 -6.89
C LEU A 30 -31.02 15.43 -6.61
N PHE A 31 -31.82 14.92 -7.53
CA PHE A 31 -32.40 13.58 -7.42
C PHE A 31 -31.31 12.50 -7.44
N GLY A 32 -30.35 12.61 -8.38
CA GLY A 32 -29.20 11.73 -8.41
C GLY A 32 -28.40 11.80 -7.10
N TYR A 33 -28.10 13.01 -6.63
CA TYR A 33 -27.40 13.20 -5.36
C TYR A 33 -28.17 12.56 -4.18
N PHE A 34 -29.47 12.83 -4.06
CA PHE A 34 -30.28 12.29 -2.97
C PHE A 34 -30.50 10.78 -3.07
N PHE A 35 -30.70 10.27 -4.29
CA PHE A 35 -30.93 8.85 -4.52
C PHE A 35 -29.66 8.00 -4.37
N PHE A 36 -28.51 8.54 -4.85
CA PHE A 36 -27.24 7.81 -4.83
C PHE A 36 -26.41 8.04 -3.56
N MET A 37 -26.70 9.11 -2.80
CA MET A 37 -26.07 9.39 -1.50
C MET A 37 -26.89 8.87 -0.31
N ARG A 38 -27.89 8.03 -0.56
CA ARG A 38 -28.66 7.40 0.50
C ARG A 38 -27.83 6.29 1.14
N HIS A 39 -27.08 6.67 2.17
CA HIS A 39 -26.23 5.79 2.94
C HIS A 39 -27.03 4.80 3.76
N VAL A 40 -26.47 3.63 4.01
CA VAL A 40 -26.82 2.76 5.13
C VAL A 40 -26.77 3.61 6.41
N ASP A 41 -27.49 3.22 7.45
CA ASP A 41 -27.38 3.83 8.78
C ASP A 41 -25.91 3.73 9.24
N ALA A 42 -25.15 4.78 8.94
CA ALA A 42 -23.70 4.79 9.11
C ALA A 42 -23.24 4.45 10.54
N PRO A 43 -23.90 4.95 11.62
CA PRO A 43 -23.60 4.53 12.99
C PRO A 43 -23.71 3.02 13.22
N LYS A 44 -24.70 2.36 12.61
CA LYS A 44 -24.84 0.89 12.71
C LYS A 44 -23.74 0.18 11.94
N ALA A 45 -23.33 0.71 10.77
CA ALA A 45 -22.24 0.17 9.99
C ALA A 45 -20.90 0.23 10.76
N TRP A 46 -20.61 1.35 11.43
CA TRP A 46 -19.39 1.49 12.24
C TRP A 46 -19.38 0.55 13.45
N THR A 47 -20.53 0.42 14.14
CA THR A 47 -20.64 -0.55 15.24
C THR A 47 -20.46 -2.00 14.76
N ALA A 48 -20.99 -2.33 13.59
CA ALA A 48 -20.80 -3.63 12.98
C ALA A 48 -19.31 -3.87 12.61
N ALA A 49 -18.64 -2.87 12.05
CA ALA A 49 -17.21 -2.94 11.70
C ALA A 49 -16.32 -3.16 12.94
N ASP A 50 -16.54 -2.40 14.01
CA ASP A 50 -15.79 -2.59 15.26
C ASP A 50 -16.05 -3.97 15.89
N ARG A 51 -17.29 -4.48 15.80
CA ARG A 51 -17.63 -5.84 16.27
C ARG A 51 -16.94 -6.92 15.46
N GLU A 52 -16.95 -6.79 14.15
CA GLU A 52 -16.31 -7.74 13.23
C GLU A 52 -14.79 -7.80 13.47
N LEU A 53 -14.15 -6.64 13.63
CA LEU A 53 -12.72 -6.58 13.95
C LEU A 53 -12.39 -7.31 15.26
N GLN A 54 -13.20 -7.07 16.31
CA GLN A 54 -13.03 -7.71 17.62
C GLN A 54 -13.39 -9.18 17.61
N GLY A 55 -14.18 -9.63 16.65
CA GLY A 55 -14.64 -11.02 16.47
C GLY A 55 -13.56 -12.02 16.05
N GLY A 56 -12.30 -11.58 15.93
CA GLY A 56 -11.16 -12.47 15.65
C GLY A 56 -10.44 -12.18 14.32
N MET A 57 -10.66 -11.02 13.71
CA MET A 57 -9.92 -10.66 12.49
C MET A 57 -8.46 -10.27 12.76
N LEU A 58 -8.12 -9.82 13.98
CA LEU A 58 -6.75 -9.46 14.32
C LEU A 58 -5.88 -10.70 14.53
N HIS A 59 -4.68 -10.68 13.97
CA HIS A 59 -3.67 -11.71 14.21
C HIS A 59 -3.12 -11.65 15.65
N TYR A 60 -2.44 -12.71 16.08
CA TYR A 60 -1.79 -12.70 17.38
C TYR A 60 -0.74 -11.57 17.47
N GLY A 61 -0.90 -10.69 18.46
CA GLY A 61 -0.02 -9.52 18.66
C GLY A 61 -0.31 -8.31 17.75
N GLU A 62 -1.29 -8.42 16.84
CA GLU A 62 -1.72 -7.30 16.01
C GLU A 62 -2.52 -6.29 16.82
N LYS A 63 -2.22 -4.99 16.64
CA LYS A 63 -2.86 -3.88 17.35
C LYS A 63 -3.29 -2.80 16.38
N VAL A 64 -4.47 -2.24 16.64
CA VAL A 64 -4.94 -1.06 15.90
C VAL A 64 -4.20 0.18 16.42
N GLU A 65 -3.48 0.85 15.54
CA GLU A 65 -2.72 2.05 15.83
C GLU A 65 -3.50 3.32 15.46
N ARG A 66 -4.22 3.29 14.34
CA ARG A 66 -5.07 4.39 13.87
C ARG A 66 -6.33 3.84 13.25
N LYS A 67 -7.42 4.60 13.32
CA LYS A 67 -8.65 4.31 12.60
C LYS A 67 -9.35 5.59 12.14
N ALA A 68 -10.11 5.50 11.04
CA ALA A 68 -10.93 6.57 10.52
C ALA A 68 -12.24 6.02 9.95
N LYS A 69 -13.35 6.72 10.18
CA LYS A 69 -14.63 6.38 9.55
C LYS A 69 -14.62 6.87 8.12
N VAL A 70 -14.88 5.96 7.21
CA VAL A 70 -14.77 6.21 5.77
C VAL A 70 -15.95 5.61 5.01
N PHE A 71 -16.14 6.15 3.83
CA PHE A 71 -17.02 5.61 2.82
C PHE A 71 -16.18 5.05 1.69
N MET A 72 -16.35 3.77 1.35
CA MET A 72 -15.67 3.11 0.24
C MET A 72 -16.62 2.94 -0.93
N ARG A 73 -16.12 3.24 -2.15
CA ARG A 73 -16.82 2.92 -3.40
C ARG A 73 -15.92 2.06 -4.27
N ARG A 74 -16.41 0.89 -4.65
CA ARG A 74 -15.72 0.00 -5.59
C ARG A 74 -16.12 0.34 -7.03
N PRO A 75 -15.20 0.16 -8.02
CA PRO A 75 -15.52 0.39 -9.43
C PRO A 75 -16.65 -0.51 -9.96
N SER A 76 -16.79 -1.71 -9.39
CA SER A 76 -17.86 -2.67 -9.72
C SER A 76 -19.24 -2.28 -9.19
N ASP A 77 -19.25 -1.46 -8.13
CA ASP A 77 -20.50 -1.08 -7.45
C ASP A 77 -20.99 0.25 -8.03
N TYR A 78 -21.55 0.25 -9.22
CA TYR A 78 -21.91 1.42 -10.03
C TYR A 78 -22.46 2.61 -9.23
N TYR A 79 -23.18 2.36 -8.14
CA TYR A 79 -23.82 3.39 -7.32
C TYR A 79 -23.87 3.06 -5.83
N ARG A 80 -23.21 1.97 -5.40
CA ARG A 80 -23.26 1.51 -4.02
C ARG A 80 -21.89 1.59 -3.41
N GLY A 81 -21.82 2.21 -2.27
CA GLY A 81 -20.62 2.21 -1.45
C GLY A 81 -20.88 1.43 -0.17
N ALA A 82 -19.87 1.30 0.62
CA ALA A 82 -19.94 0.76 1.97
C ALA A 82 -19.52 1.84 2.95
N ASP A 83 -20.35 2.10 3.95
CA ASP A 83 -19.95 2.86 5.13
C ASP A 83 -19.19 1.92 6.04
N GLY A 84 -18.04 2.35 6.54
CA GLY A 84 -17.17 1.50 7.34
C GLY A 84 -16.07 2.25 8.05
N ILE A 85 -15.11 1.49 8.54
CA ILE A 85 -13.93 2.00 9.22
C ILE A 85 -12.69 1.44 8.53
N LEU A 86 -11.73 2.32 8.29
CA LEU A 86 -10.39 1.97 7.86
C LEU A 86 -9.50 1.90 9.10
N TYR A 87 -8.88 0.77 9.33
CA TYR A 87 -7.99 0.50 10.46
C TYR A 87 -6.56 0.36 9.94
N ALA A 88 -5.64 1.11 10.49
CA ALA A 88 -4.21 0.88 10.34
C ALA A 88 -3.71 0.14 11.57
N THR A 89 -3.19 -1.06 11.37
CA THR A 89 -2.55 -1.86 12.40
C THR A 89 -1.03 -1.81 12.26
N ASN A 90 -0.32 -2.43 13.19
CA ASN A 90 1.13 -2.63 13.06
C ASN A 90 1.52 -3.63 11.96
N ASP A 91 0.56 -4.38 11.40
CA ASP A 91 0.78 -5.45 10.41
C ASP A 91 0.20 -5.11 9.02
N ARG A 92 -0.99 -4.52 8.97
CA ARG A 92 -1.75 -4.30 7.74
C ARG A 92 -2.74 -3.14 7.86
N LEU A 93 -3.28 -2.72 6.70
CA LEU A 93 -4.42 -1.83 6.62
C LEU A 93 -5.67 -2.67 6.36
N ILE A 94 -6.72 -2.47 7.14
CA ILE A 94 -7.96 -3.24 7.05
C ILE A 94 -9.13 -2.29 6.88
N PHE A 95 -9.93 -2.50 5.85
CA PHE A 95 -11.24 -1.87 5.74
C PHE A 95 -12.32 -2.87 6.11
N ILE A 96 -13.23 -2.48 6.98
CA ILE A 96 -14.45 -3.21 7.28
C ILE A 96 -15.62 -2.26 7.13
N GLY A 97 -16.58 -2.63 6.32
CA GLY A 97 -17.75 -1.81 6.05
C GLY A 97 -19.01 -2.62 5.78
N VAL A 98 -20.13 -1.95 5.76
CA VAL A 98 -21.44 -2.53 5.47
C VAL A 98 -21.94 -1.94 4.16
N ALA A 99 -22.13 -2.78 3.17
CA ALA A 99 -22.77 -2.43 1.93
C ALA A 99 -24.30 -2.66 2.04
N PRO A 100 -25.12 -1.76 1.50
CA PRO A 100 -26.56 -2.01 1.40
C PRO A 100 -26.81 -3.23 0.51
N GLY A 101 -27.77 -4.06 0.87
CA GLY A 101 -28.21 -5.17 0.04
C GLY A 101 -28.76 -4.70 -1.30
N ASP A 102 -28.80 -5.58 -2.30
CA ASP A 102 -29.31 -5.25 -3.64
C ASP A 102 -30.85 -5.11 -3.64
N LYS A 103 -31.29 -3.91 -3.34
CA LYS A 103 -32.73 -3.60 -3.33
C LYS A 103 -33.36 -3.52 -4.73
N PHE A 104 -32.55 -3.54 -5.79
CA PHE A 104 -33.09 -3.61 -7.17
C PHE A 104 -33.46 -5.05 -7.56
N GLU A 105 -32.71 -6.03 -7.05
CA GLU A 105 -33.05 -7.45 -7.25
C GLU A 105 -34.00 -7.96 -6.17
N ASN A 106 -33.84 -7.50 -4.92
CA ASN A 106 -34.69 -7.88 -3.80
C ASN A 106 -34.81 -6.73 -2.80
N ALA A 107 -36.03 -6.22 -2.59
CA ALA A 107 -36.25 -5.11 -1.65
C ALA A 107 -35.84 -5.42 -0.20
N ASP A 108 -35.81 -6.69 0.18
CA ASP A 108 -35.49 -7.20 1.52
C ASP A 108 -34.03 -7.75 1.59
N ALA A 109 -33.19 -7.52 0.55
CA ALA A 109 -31.83 -8.02 0.55
C ALA A 109 -31.07 -7.51 1.79
N PRO A 110 -30.45 -8.41 2.58
CA PRO A 110 -29.73 -8.04 3.79
C PRO A 110 -28.48 -7.24 3.46
N ALA A 111 -28.10 -6.34 4.36
CA ALA A 111 -26.82 -5.66 4.29
C ALA A 111 -25.66 -6.68 4.41
N THR A 112 -24.61 -6.48 3.61
CA THR A 112 -23.46 -7.38 3.57
C THR A 112 -22.25 -6.73 4.21
N ILE A 113 -21.56 -7.44 5.10
CA ILE A 113 -20.27 -7.01 5.63
C ILE A 113 -19.22 -7.24 4.54
N LEU A 114 -18.44 -6.21 4.28
CA LEU A 114 -17.31 -6.22 3.34
C LEU A 114 -16.03 -6.02 4.13
N SER A 115 -15.03 -6.84 3.86
CA SER A 115 -13.66 -6.62 4.35
C SER A 115 -12.69 -6.53 3.18
N GLN A 116 -11.70 -5.68 3.32
CA GLN A 116 -10.59 -5.56 2.38
C GLN A 116 -9.31 -5.31 3.17
N GLU A 117 -8.29 -6.09 2.87
CA GLU A 117 -7.01 -6.05 3.56
C GLU A 117 -5.91 -5.65 2.60
N PHE A 118 -4.95 -4.88 3.11
CA PHE A 118 -3.76 -4.48 2.37
C PHE A 118 -2.56 -4.73 3.28
N PRO A 119 -1.63 -5.63 2.90
CA PRO A 119 -0.40 -5.82 3.65
C PRO A 119 0.36 -4.51 3.83
N ASN A 120 0.86 -4.28 5.05
CA ASN A 120 1.64 -3.09 5.36
C ASN A 120 3.12 -3.34 5.01
N ASP A 121 3.39 -3.56 3.74
CA ASP A 121 4.72 -3.81 3.20
C ASP A 121 5.18 -2.65 2.30
N THR A 122 6.37 -2.79 1.73
CA THR A 122 6.98 -1.76 0.87
C THR A 122 6.24 -1.50 -0.45
N LEU A 123 5.23 -2.30 -0.79
CA LEU A 123 4.46 -2.21 -2.03
C LEU A 123 3.13 -1.45 -1.85
N LEU A 124 2.73 -1.18 -0.60
CA LEU A 124 1.55 -0.39 -0.29
C LEU A 124 1.81 1.08 -0.68
N ASP A 125 0.91 1.67 -1.43
CA ASP A 125 0.95 3.09 -1.82
C ASP A 125 -0.36 3.76 -1.42
N MET A 126 -0.27 4.81 -0.60
CA MET A 126 -1.42 5.59 -0.14
C MET A 126 -1.29 7.03 -0.61
N LYS A 127 -2.25 7.46 -1.44
CA LYS A 127 -2.30 8.83 -1.96
C LYS A 127 -3.54 9.54 -1.47
N GLY A 128 -3.32 10.54 -0.61
CA GLY A 128 -4.35 11.48 -0.21
C GLY A 128 -4.79 12.37 -1.38
N GLY A 129 -6.03 12.85 -1.35
CA GLY A 129 -6.55 13.74 -2.35
C GLY A 129 -8.06 13.90 -2.29
N ARG A 130 -8.61 14.58 -3.31
CA ARG A 130 -10.05 14.72 -3.45
C ARG A 130 -10.62 13.61 -4.34
N LEU A 131 -11.63 12.94 -3.83
CA LEU A 131 -12.35 11.87 -4.51
C LEU A 131 -13.75 12.34 -4.92
N TYR A 132 -14.42 11.52 -5.75
CA TYR A 132 -15.82 11.70 -6.11
C TYR A 132 -16.15 13.12 -6.59
N PHE A 133 -15.70 13.45 -7.80
CA PHE A 133 -15.85 14.78 -8.43
C PHE A 133 -15.21 15.93 -7.63
N LEU A 134 -14.10 15.64 -6.96
CA LEU A 134 -13.32 16.62 -6.18
C LEU A 134 -14.05 17.17 -4.94
N THR A 135 -15.13 16.52 -4.49
CA THR A 135 -15.93 17.00 -3.36
C THR A 135 -15.55 16.37 -2.02
N ALA A 136 -15.07 15.13 -2.02
CA ALA A 136 -14.77 14.40 -0.80
C ALA A 136 -13.25 14.34 -0.55
N HIS A 137 -12.83 14.67 0.66
CA HIS A 137 -11.49 14.39 1.16
C HIS A 137 -11.31 12.89 1.31
N GLY A 138 -10.21 12.33 0.81
CA GLY A 138 -10.07 10.88 0.86
C GLY A 138 -8.69 10.39 0.45
N VAL A 139 -8.55 9.08 0.42
CA VAL A 139 -7.31 8.39 0.09
C VAL A 139 -7.55 7.31 -0.95
N THR A 140 -6.61 7.16 -1.86
CA THR A 140 -6.53 6.00 -2.76
C THR A 140 -5.43 5.08 -2.26
N VAL A 141 -5.79 3.84 -2.01
CA VAL A 141 -4.88 2.78 -1.56
C VAL A 141 -4.63 1.83 -2.72
N THR A 142 -3.37 1.56 -3.00
CA THR A 142 -2.95 0.65 -4.07
C THR A 142 -1.92 -0.33 -3.52
N HIS A 143 -2.16 -1.62 -3.76
CA HIS A 143 -1.24 -2.70 -3.44
C HIS A 143 -1.35 -3.78 -4.52
N PRO A 144 -0.24 -4.36 -5.03
CA PRO A 144 -0.28 -5.35 -6.12
C PRO A 144 -1.08 -6.63 -5.77
N GLY A 145 -1.12 -6.99 -4.49
CA GLY A 145 -1.84 -8.18 -4.00
C GLY A 145 -3.29 -7.94 -3.60
N ALA A 146 -3.82 -6.71 -3.77
CA ALA A 146 -5.17 -6.37 -3.36
C ALA A 146 -5.87 -5.45 -4.38
N PRO A 147 -7.20 -5.47 -4.49
CA PRO A 147 -7.94 -4.52 -5.30
C PRO A 147 -7.69 -3.09 -4.83
N ARG A 148 -7.63 -2.14 -5.78
CA ARG A 148 -7.49 -0.71 -5.45
C ARG A 148 -8.67 -0.24 -4.61
N GLY A 149 -8.38 0.36 -3.45
CA GLY A 149 -9.36 0.98 -2.56
C GLY A 149 -9.43 2.50 -2.74
N LYS A 150 -10.64 3.06 -2.73
CA LYS A 150 -10.86 4.51 -2.64
C LYS A 150 -11.76 4.78 -1.45
N PHE A 151 -11.22 5.47 -0.46
CA PHE A 151 -11.85 5.71 0.83
C PHE A 151 -12.02 7.21 1.03
N ALA A 152 -13.24 7.69 1.11
CA ALA A 152 -13.54 9.08 1.43
C ALA A 152 -13.82 9.21 2.92
N ALA A 153 -13.27 10.24 3.56
CA ALA A 153 -13.57 10.54 4.94
C ALA A 153 -15.05 10.86 5.12
N VAL A 154 -15.65 10.35 6.18
CA VAL A 154 -16.94 10.83 6.65
C VAL A 154 -16.76 12.25 7.18
N ARG A 155 -17.77 13.09 7.04
CA ARG A 155 -17.70 14.49 7.49
C ARG A 155 -17.28 14.59 8.96
N GLY A 156 -16.19 15.32 9.21
CA GLY A 156 -15.58 15.48 10.53
C GLY A 156 -14.52 14.41 10.88
N GLU A 157 -14.27 13.44 10.01
CA GLU A 157 -13.24 12.40 10.18
C GLU A 157 -12.00 12.65 9.28
N GLU A 158 -11.92 13.82 8.63
CA GLU A 158 -10.83 14.17 7.71
C GLU A 158 -9.47 14.12 8.41
N ALA A 159 -9.37 14.72 9.59
CA ALA A 159 -8.13 14.71 10.39
C ALA A 159 -7.74 13.31 10.88
N ALA A 160 -8.73 12.45 11.19
CA ALA A 160 -8.47 11.07 11.56
C ALA A 160 -7.92 10.26 10.37
N LEU A 161 -8.46 10.49 9.17
CA LEU A 161 -7.98 9.87 7.94
C LEU A 161 -6.56 10.35 7.61
N ASP A 162 -6.27 11.64 7.71
CA ASP A 162 -4.92 12.19 7.48
C ASP A 162 -3.91 11.60 8.47
N SER A 163 -4.26 11.53 9.76
CA SER A 163 -3.41 10.90 10.77
C SER A 163 -3.13 9.43 10.48
N LEU A 164 -4.11 8.71 9.93
CA LEU A 164 -3.94 7.33 9.51
C LEU A 164 -3.00 7.22 8.30
N VAL A 165 -3.16 8.08 7.30
CA VAL A 165 -2.31 8.13 6.10
C VAL A 165 -0.87 8.43 6.49
N ASP A 166 -0.65 9.42 7.35
CA ASP A 166 0.69 9.80 7.84
C ASP A 166 1.36 8.67 8.62
N TYR A 167 0.60 7.97 9.47
CA TYR A 167 1.11 6.81 10.20
C TYR A 167 1.58 5.71 9.25
N VAL A 168 0.75 5.34 8.28
CA VAL A 168 1.09 4.28 7.31
C VAL A 168 2.29 4.68 6.48
N ASN A 169 2.32 5.90 5.92
CA ASN A 169 3.43 6.37 5.09
C ASN A 169 4.75 6.43 5.89
N THR A 170 4.71 6.92 7.14
CA THR A 170 5.90 6.97 8.01
C THR A 170 6.44 5.57 8.31
N THR A 171 5.56 4.63 8.65
CA THR A 171 5.92 3.23 8.89
C THR A 171 6.52 2.59 7.64
N HIS A 172 5.93 2.85 6.49
CA HIS A 172 6.42 2.39 5.19
C HIS A 172 7.82 2.90 4.85
N ASP A 173 8.05 4.21 5.03
CA ASP A 173 9.36 4.81 4.73
C ASP A 173 10.44 4.26 5.66
N ALA A 174 10.11 4.00 6.92
CA ALA A 174 11.01 3.32 7.85
C ALA A 174 11.33 1.89 7.39
N GLN A 175 10.34 1.12 6.97
CA GLN A 175 10.53 -0.25 6.46
C GLN A 175 11.32 -0.26 5.14
N ARG A 176 11.03 0.65 4.20
CA ARG A 176 11.78 0.81 2.95
C ARG A 176 13.24 1.14 3.21
N SER A 177 13.52 2.05 4.14
CA SER A 177 14.88 2.45 4.48
C SER A 177 15.66 1.30 5.14
N ALA A 178 15.03 0.53 6.03
CA ALA A 178 15.62 -0.66 6.66
C ALA A 178 15.94 -1.75 5.62
N ALA A 179 14.99 -2.07 4.74
CA ALA A 179 15.18 -3.04 3.67
C ALA A 179 16.27 -2.62 2.68
N ALA A 180 16.35 -1.34 2.34
CA ALA A 180 17.41 -0.80 1.48
C ALA A 180 18.80 -0.91 2.14
N LYS A 181 18.90 -0.62 3.45
CA LYS A 181 20.11 -0.76 4.24
C LYS A 181 20.57 -2.22 4.30
N GLU A 182 19.65 -3.15 4.56
CA GLU A 182 19.95 -4.58 4.61
C GLU A 182 20.42 -5.09 3.25
N ARG A 183 19.76 -4.70 2.15
CA ARG A 183 20.17 -5.05 0.79
C ARG A 183 21.57 -4.55 0.47
N ARG A 184 21.91 -3.30 0.84
CA ARG A 184 23.27 -2.76 0.68
C ARG A 184 24.31 -3.55 1.48
N LEU A 185 23.98 -3.90 2.72
CA LEU A 185 24.86 -4.70 3.57
C LEU A 185 25.10 -6.09 2.98
N ARG A 186 24.03 -6.78 2.54
CA ARG A 186 24.15 -8.09 1.86
C ARG A 186 25.01 -8.01 0.60
N GLN A 187 24.84 -6.96 -0.20
CA GLN A 187 25.66 -6.74 -1.41
C GLN A 187 27.13 -6.48 -1.06
N ALA A 188 27.41 -5.65 -0.04
CA ALA A 188 28.77 -5.39 0.41
C ALA A 188 29.45 -6.66 0.94
N VAL A 189 28.75 -7.46 1.75
CA VAL A 189 29.25 -8.76 2.22
C VAL A 189 29.49 -9.72 1.06
N ALA A 190 28.55 -9.79 0.11
CA ALA A 190 28.72 -10.63 -1.08
C ALA A 190 29.90 -10.18 -1.96
N ALA A 191 30.17 -8.87 -2.05
CA ALA A 191 31.34 -8.34 -2.75
C ALA A 191 32.63 -8.73 -2.05
N LEU A 192 32.72 -8.57 -0.72
CA LEU A 192 33.88 -9.00 0.06
C LEU A 192 34.15 -10.51 -0.05
N LEU A 193 33.11 -11.33 -0.11
CA LEU A 193 33.23 -12.78 -0.28
C LEU A 193 33.69 -13.18 -1.70
N LYS A 194 33.55 -12.29 -2.68
CA LYS A 194 34.06 -12.50 -4.05
C LYS A 194 35.56 -12.18 -4.20
N GLU A 195 36.12 -11.38 -3.30
CA GLU A 195 37.52 -11.03 -3.39
C GLU A 195 38.42 -12.20 -2.95
N PRO A 196 39.48 -12.51 -3.72
CA PRO A 196 40.42 -13.52 -3.31
C PRO A 196 41.23 -13.03 -2.09
N LEU A 197 41.39 -13.88 -1.10
CA LEU A 197 42.15 -13.58 0.10
C LEU A 197 43.59 -14.09 -0.04
N TYR A 198 44.56 -13.20 0.15
CA TYR A 198 45.99 -13.52 0.14
C TYR A 198 46.56 -13.39 1.54
N TYR A 199 47.51 -14.26 1.85
CA TYR A 199 48.31 -14.24 3.08
C TYR A 199 49.79 -14.18 2.76
N THR A 200 50.53 -13.36 3.49
CA THR A 200 52.01 -13.31 3.37
C THR A 200 52.62 -14.18 4.46
N VAL A 201 53.36 -15.18 4.06
CA VAL A 201 54.05 -16.16 4.94
C VAL A 201 55.01 -15.46 5.90
N LYS A 202 54.88 -15.74 7.19
CA LYS A 202 55.70 -15.19 8.26
C LYS A 202 56.70 -16.23 8.77
N ARG A 203 57.69 -15.79 9.54
CA ARG A 203 58.66 -16.68 10.18
C ARG A 203 57.96 -17.65 11.14
N GLY A 204 58.19 -18.94 10.98
CA GLY A 204 57.56 -19.99 11.77
C GLY A 204 56.24 -20.54 11.18
N ASP A 205 55.77 -19.99 10.06
CA ASP A 205 54.61 -20.55 9.36
C ASP A 205 55.02 -21.83 8.59
N ALA A 206 54.12 -22.80 8.63
CA ALA A 206 54.10 -23.98 7.78
C ALA A 206 52.84 -24.02 6.96
N LEU A 207 52.84 -24.63 5.77
CA LEU A 207 51.67 -24.70 4.91
C LEU A 207 50.44 -25.26 5.65
N PHE A 208 50.62 -26.27 6.49
CA PHE A 208 49.57 -26.87 7.32
C PHE A 208 48.96 -25.87 8.32
N SER A 209 49.82 -25.07 8.99
CA SER A 209 49.34 -24.07 9.96
C SER A 209 48.59 -22.93 9.27
N ILE A 210 49.02 -22.52 8.07
CA ILE A 210 48.34 -21.53 7.25
C ILE A 210 46.99 -22.08 6.79
N ALA A 211 46.94 -23.30 6.27
CA ALA A 211 45.73 -23.95 5.81
C ALA A 211 44.66 -24.00 6.93
N ARG A 212 45.07 -24.47 8.12
CA ARG A 212 44.20 -24.52 9.29
C ARG A 212 43.64 -23.12 9.70
N LYS A 213 44.51 -22.10 9.61
CA LYS A 213 44.15 -20.71 9.96
C LYS A 213 43.05 -20.14 9.06
N PHE A 214 43.02 -20.55 7.80
CA PHE A 214 42.11 -20.02 6.78
C PHE A 214 41.02 -21.03 6.36
N GLU A 215 40.81 -22.09 7.16
CA GLU A 215 39.78 -23.10 6.91
C GLU A 215 39.95 -23.77 5.52
N ALA A 216 41.17 -23.95 5.08
CA ALA A 216 41.52 -24.63 3.84
C ALA A 216 42.33 -25.89 4.14
N THR A 217 42.49 -26.77 3.13
CA THR A 217 43.44 -27.88 3.25
C THR A 217 44.79 -27.47 2.62
N PRO A 218 45.91 -28.09 3.03
CA PRO A 218 47.22 -27.85 2.40
C PRO A 218 47.16 -28.05 0.89
N GLU A 219 46.48 -29.09 0.42
CA GLU A 219 46.34 -29.44 -0.99
C GLU A 219 45.58 -28.35 -1.76
N GLN A 220 44.57 -27.74 -1.14
CA GLN A 220 43.83 -26.60 -1.74
C GLN A 220 44.75 -25.39 -1.91
N ILE A 221 45.55 -25.04 -0.88
CA ILE A 221 46.48 -23.92 -0.99
C ILE A 221 47.58 -24.22 -2.04
N GLN A 222 48.07 -25.47 -2.10
CA GLN A 222 49.01 -25.90 -3.15
C GLN A 222 48.43 -25.71 -4.53
N GLN A 223 47.23 -26.21 -4.76
CA GLN A 223 46.52 -26.11 -6.02
C GLN A 223 46.26 -24.64 -6.46
N TRP A 224 45.83 -23.81 -5.52
CA TRP A 224 45.55 -22.39 -5.81
C TRP A 224 46.78 -21.58 -6.12
N ASN A 225 47.98 -22.01 -5.61
CA ASN A 225 49.22 -21.32 -5.77
C ASN A 225 50.25 -22.08 -6.63
N GLN A 226 49.88 -23.24 -7.21
CA GLN A 226 50.72 -24.08 -8.05
C GLN A 226 52.03 -24.47 -7.34
N LEU A 227 51.93 -24.86 -6.05
CA LEU A 227 53.11 -25.26 -5.26
C LEU A 227 53.45 -26.73 -5.49
N GLU A 228 54.76 -27.05 -5.67
CA GLU A 228 55.29 -28.42 -5.83
C GLU A 228 55.60 -29.08 -4.47
N GLY A 229 54.77 -28.88 -3.46
CA GLY A 229 54.91 -29.47 -2.13
C GLY A 229 54.64 -28.51 -0.99
N ASP A 230 54.98 -28.89 0.25
CA ASP A 230 54.58 -28.16 1.46
C ASP A 230 55.51 -27.00 1.84
N ARG A 231 56.59 -26.80 1.09
CA ARG A 231 57.57 -25.77 1.42
C ARG A 231 57.09 -24.39 0.99
N VAL A 232 57.01 -23.49 1.95
CA VAL A 232 56.72 -22.08 1.74
C VAL A 232 57.85 -21.19 2.20
N LYS A 233 58.07 -20.05 1.53
CA LYS A 233 59.14 -19.11 1.85
C LYS A 233 58.61 -17.94 2.65
N ILE A 234 59.34 -17.46 3.64
CA ILE A 234 59.03 -16.23 4.37
C ILE A 234 58.88 -15.08 3.37
N GLY A 235 57.82 -14.31 3.48
CA GLY A 235 57.49 -13.23 2.56
C GLY A 235 56.70 -13.68 1.32
N GLN A 236 56.54 -14.97 1.08
CA GLN A 236 55.73 -15.48 -0.03
C GLN A 236 54.27 -15.12 0.15
N ARG A 237 53.62 -14.59 -0.90
CA ARG A 237 52.21 -14.27 -0.91
C ARG A 237 51.42 -15.45 -1.46
N LEU A 238 50.59 -16.04 -0.61
CA LEU A 238 49.78 -17.21 -0.95
C LEU A 238 48.30 -16.83 -1.07
N LEU A 239 47.63 -17.30 -2.10
CA LEU A 239 46.17 -17.29 -2.19
C LEU A 239 45.63 -18.35 -1.21
N VAL A 240 44.97 -17.90 -0.14
CA VAL A 240 44.48 -18.78 0.92
C VAL A 240 42.94 -18.96 0.84
N LYS A 241 42.26 -18.17 0.03
CA LYS A 241 40.86 -18.34 -0.29
C LYS A 241 40.59 -17.74 -1.68
N PRO A 242 40.20 -18.52 -2.68
CA PRO A 242 39.80 -17.99 -3.98
C PRO A 242 38.50 -17.21 -3.85
N GLY A 243 38.35 -16.13 -4.58
CA GLY A 243 37.09 -15.42 -4.71
C GLY A 243 36.04 -16.32 -5.31
N LYS A 244 34.82 -16.22 -4.85
CA LYS A 244 33.66 -16.92 -5.49
C LYS A 244 33.41 -16.29 -6.86
N LYS A 245 33.42 -17.12 -7.91
CA LYS A 245 32.93 -16.72 -9.25
C LYS A 245 31.44 -16.45 -9.26
#